data_803aece2f312460a6994ffedb54689c4
#
_entry.id   803aece2f312460a6994ffedb54689c4
#
_cell.length_a   1.000
_cell.length_b   1.000
_cell.length_c   1.000
_cell.angle_alpha   90.00
_cell.angle_beta   90.00
_cell.angle_gamma   90.00
#
_symmetry.space_group_name_H-M   'P 1'
#
loop_
_entity.id
_entity.type
_entity.pdbx_description
1 polymer ?
#
loop_
_entity_poly.entity_id
_entity_poly.type
_entity_poly.pdbx_seq_one_letter_code
_entity_poly.pdbx_strand_id
1 'polypeptide(L)'
;EIYTPGLDSLRQMVLARAFPTINPAERLHFITELFETPEALNRLCLISGGHVRDLLGLLFDCIREQDPPFSKECVELVIQRHRDYRANAIDSPEWDLIFQVVNQQRVRGDIEYHTLLRSLFVFEYRDHQGVWFAINPVLAETRKFKSWLEENNNRI
;
A
#
# COMPACT_ATOMS: atom_id res chain seq x y z
N GLU A 1 19.08 1.18 7.02
CA GLU A 1 17.83 1.77 6.48
C GLU A 1 17.95 1.80 4.96
N ILE A 2 17.10 1.05 4.25
CA ILE A 2 17.10 1.07 2.79
C ILE A 2 16.46 2.39 2.37
N TYR A 3 17.26 3.30 1.85
CA TYR A 3 16.80 4.57 1.28
C TYR A 3 15.99 4.28 0.01
N THR A 4 14.68 4.53 0.08
CA THR A 4 13.81 4.46 -1.09
C THR A 4 13.24 5.86 -1.37
N PRO A 5 13.68 6.52 -2.45
CA PRO A 5 13.25 7.89 -2.78
C PRO A 5 11.73 8.08 -2.83
N GLY A 6 11.01 7.06 -3.29
CA GLY A 6 9.54 7.06 -3.31
C GLY A 6 8.91 7.09 -1.91
N LEU A 7 9.48 6.39 -0.96
CA LEU A 7 9.03 6.38 0.44
C LEU A 7 9.19 7.78 1.07
N ASP A 8 10.32 8.41 0.82
CA ASP A 8 10.59 9.77 1.31
C ASP A 8 9.56 10.78 0.76
N SER A 9 9.24 10.69 -0.51
CA SER A 9 8.24 11.56 -1.13
C SER A 9 6.86 11.39 -0.50
N LEU A 10 6.46 10.16 -0.21
CA LEU A 10 5.18 9.86 0.47
C LEU A 10 5.16 10.38 1.91
N ARG A 11 6.25 10.19 2.66
CA ARG A 11 6.41 10.74 4.02
C ARG A 11 6.28 12.26 4.02
N GLN A 12 6.99 12.94 3.13
CA GLN A 12 6.92 14.39 2.98
C GLN A 12 5.50 14.86 2.62
N MET A 13 4.80 14.14 1.78
CA MET A 13 3.43 14.46 1.42
C MET A 13 2.48 14.38 2.63
N VAL A 14 2.58 13.32 3.44
CA VAL A 14 1.77 13.17 4.66
C VAL A 14 2.06 14.29 5.64
N LEU A 15 3.35 14.58 5.88
CA LEU A 15 3.77 15.63 6.80
C LEU A 15 3.37 17.03 6.31
N ALA A 16 3.40 17.28 5.00
CA ALA A 16 2.94 18.53 4.42
C ALA A 16 1.42 18.74 4.61
N ARG A 17 0.65 17.68 4.56
CA ARG A 17 -0.80 17.70 4.85
C ARG A 17 -1.08 17.96 6.32
N ALA A 18 -0.35 17.29 7.21
CA ALA A 18 -0.54 17.43 8.65
C ALA A 18 -0.03 18.78 9.20
N PHE A 19 1.05 19.28 8.62
CA PHE A 19 1.76 20.47 9.09
C PHE A 19 2.02 21.49 7.96
N PRO A 20 0.96 22.05 7.37
CA PRO A 20 1.09 22.92 6.19
C PRO A 20 1.85 24.23 6.47
N THR A 21 1.85 24.69 7.72
CA THR A 21 2.50 25.94 8.14
C THR A 21 3.94 25.77 8.59
N ILE A 22 4.40 24.50 8.76
CA ILE A 22 5.78 24.21 9.15
C ILE A 22 6.69 24.19 7.93
N ASN A 23 7.88 24.76 8.07
CA ASN A 23 8.91 24.72 7.04
C ASN A 23 9.18 23.28 6.60
N PRO A 24 9.23 22.96 5.29
CA PRO A 24 9.49 21.61 4.80
C PRO A 24 10.71 20.93 5.40
N ALA A 25 11.80 21.67 5.64
CA ALA A 25 13.03 21.13 6.24
C ALA A 25 12.85 20.70 7.71
N GLU A 26 11.84 21.24 8.40
CA GLU A 26 11.59 20.96 9.82
C GLU A 26 10.48 19.92 10.04
N ARG A 27 9.67 19.63 9.03
CA ARG A 27 8.51 18.73 9.17
C ARG A 27 8.86 17.33 9.68
N LEU A 28 10.03 16.79 9.35
CA LEU A 28 10.47 15.48 9.83
C LEU A 28 10.58 15.42 11.36
N HIS A 29 10.88 16.53 12.02
CA HIS A 29 10.93 16.61 13.49
C HIS A 29 9.56 16.46 14.15
N PHE A 30 8.49 16.67 13.39
CA PHE A 30 7.11 16.57 13.87
C PHE A 30 6.44 15.21 13.62
N ILE A 31 7.20 14.21 13.12
CA ILE A 31 6.64 12.87 12.90
C ILE A 31 5.99 12.32 14.16
N THR A 32 6.63 12.50 15.32
CA THR A 32 6.15 11.98 16.61
C THR A 32 4.93 12.71 17.15
N GLU A 33 4.57 13.85 16.60
CA GLU A 33 3.30 14.52 16.88
C GLU A 33 2.12 13.83 16.16
N LEU A 34 2.40 13.11 15.08
CA LEU A 34 1.38 12.44 14.25
C LEU A 34 1.39 10.92 14.44
N PHE A 35 2.56 10.32 14.58
CA PHE A 35 2.76 8.88 14.79
C PHE A 35 3.65 8.65 16.00
N GLU A 36 3.37 7.66 16.83
CA GLU A 36 4.21 7.32 17.98
C GLU A 36 5.65 7.00 17.58
N THR A 37 5.83 6.42 16.38
CA THR A 37 7.15 6.11 15.82
C THR A 37 7.21 6.42 14.32
N PRO A 38 8.39 6.77 13.77
CA PRO A 38 8.57 6.93 12.33
C PRO A 38 8.24 5.66 11.53
N GLU A 39 8.43 4.49 12.12
CA GLU A 39 8.15 3.19 11.50
C GLU A 39 6.65 3.01 11.22
N ALA A 40 5.77 3.56 12.06
CA ALA A 40 4.32 3.53 11.83
C ALA A 40 3.93 4.32 10.58
N LEU A 41 4.52 5.49 10.35
CA LEU A 41 4.35 6.26 9.11
C LEU A 41 4.91 5.48 7.90
N ASN A 42 6.09 4.89 8.03
CA ASN A 42 6.69 4.08 6.97
C ASN A 42 5.78 2.90 6.60
N ARG A 43 5.20 2.25 7.59
CA ARG A 43 4.26 1.14 7.40
C ARG A 43 3.06 1.55 6.54
N LEU A 44 2.42 2.69 6.84
CA LEU A 44 1.33 3.23 6.03
C LEU A 44 1.77 3.55 4.60
N CYS A 45 2.90 4.20 4.44
CA CYS A 45 3.44 4.54 3.13
C CYS A 45 3.71 3.29 2.28
N LEU A 46 4.33 2.27 2.86
CA LEU A 46 4.66 1.03 2.16
C LEU A 46 3.40 0.25 1.75
N ILE A 47 2.42 0.13 2.65
CA ILE A 47 1.20 -0.63 2.36
C ILE A 47 0.32 0.03 1.30
N SER A 48 0.42 1.35 1.14
CA SER A 48 -0.29 2.07 0.09
C SER A 48 0.22 1.74 -1.32
N GLY A 49 1.41 1.15 -1.43
CA GLY A 49 2.05 0.86 -2.72
C GLY A 49 2.38 2.08 -3.56
N GLY A 50 2.45 3.26 -2.96
CA GLY A 50 2.64 4.53 -3.65
C GLY A 50 1.34 5.16 -4.18
N HIS A 51 0.19 4.53 -3.93
CA HIS A 51 -1.10 5.05 -4.36
C HIS A 51 -1.59 6.11 -3.38
N VAL A 52 -1.51 7.38 -3.78
CA VAL A 52 -1.76 8.54 -2.91
C VAL A 52 -3.17 8.53 -2.31
N ARG A 53 -4.18 8.17 -3.09
CA ARG A 53 -5.57 8.11 -2.59
C ARG A 53 -5.73 7.06 -1.49
N ASP A 54 -5.12 5.88 -1.65
CA ASP A 54 -5.14 4.83 -0.63
C ASP A 54 -4.41 5.28 0.64
N LEU A 55 -3.25 5.92 0.49
CA LEU A 55 -2.51 6.45 1.63
C LEU A 55 -3.31 7.49 2.42
N LEU A 56 -3.95 8.44 1.72
CA LEU A 56 -4.80 9.45 2.37
C LEU A 56 -6.04 8.82 3.01
N GLY A 57 -6.62 7.78 2.39
CA GLY A 57 -7.73 7.02 2.96
C GLY A 57 -7.34 6.31 4.26
N LEU A 58 -6.20 5.63 4.27
CA LEU A 58 -5.64 4.98 5.45
C LEU A 58 -5.36 5.99 6.57
N LEU A 59 -4.78 7.14 6.23
CA LEU A 59 -4.54 8.21 7.20
C LEU A 59 -5.85 8.74 7.80
N PHE A 60 -6.86 8.96 6.96
CA PHE A 60 -8.18 9.38 7.40
C PHE A 60 -8.84 8.36 8.35
N ASP A 61 -8.71 7.06 8.06
CA ASP A 61 -9.21 6.01 8.92
C ASP A 61 -8.45 5.95 10.26
N CYS A 62 -7.15 6.24 10.28
CA CYS A 62 -6.40 6.40 11.52
C CYS A 62 -6.95 7.55 12.37
N ILE A 63 -7.26 8.70 11.76
CA ILE A 63 -7.85 9.87 12.45
C ILE A 63 -9.22 9.52 13.05
N ARG A 64 -10.00 8.68 12.38
CA ARG A 64 -11.30 8.23 12.90
C ARG A 64 -11.20 7.23 14.04
N GLU A 65 -10.10 6.47 14.09
CA GLU A 65 -9.90 5.43 15.09
C GLU A 65 -9.26 5.98 16.38
N GLN A 66 -8.35 6.92 16.27
CA GLN A 66 -7.54 7.40 17.38
C GLN A 66 -7.14 8.86 17.17
N ASP A 67 -7.07 9.64 18.25
CA ASP A 67 -6.41 10.94 18.21
C ASP A 67 -4.89 10.78 18.07
N PRO A 68 -4.21 11.65 17.29
CA PRO A 68 -2.75 11.61 17.19
C PRO A 68 -2.06 11.80 18.56
N PRO A 69 -0.90 11.19 18.75
CA PRO A 69 -0.12 10.38 17.81
C PRO A 69 -0.69 8.97 17.62
N PHE A 70 -0.71 8.50 16.38
CA PHE A 70 -1.23 7.16 16.05
C PHE A 70 -0.26 6.07 16.53
N SER A 71 -0.79 5.12 17.32
CA SER A 71 -0.06 3.94 17.75
C SER A 71 0.16 2.94 16.62
N LYS A 72 1.12 2.04 16.82
CA LYS A 72 1.32 0.91 15.91
C LYS A 72 0.05 0.07 15.79
N GLU A 73 -0.64 -0.17 16.90
CA GLU A 73 -1.88 -0.94 16.96
C GLU A 73 -2.99 -0.28 16.15
N CYS A 74 -3.13 1.03 16.23
CA CYS A 74 -4.07 1.79 15.41
C CYS A 74 -3.78 1.61 13.92
N VAL A 75 -2.54 1.77 13.52
CA VAL A 75 -2.10 1.62 12.11
C VAL A 75 -2.38 0.20 11.61
N GLU A 76 -2.02 -0.83 12.36
CA GLU A 76 -2.25 -2.23 11.97
C GLU A 76 -3.74 -2.58 11.90
N LEU A 77 -4.57 -2.06 12.81
CA LEU A 77 -6.02 -2.25 12.78
C LEU A 77 -6.64 -1.65 11.51
N VAL A 78 -6.23 -0.44 11.16
CA VAL A 78 -6.71 0.25 9.95
C VAL A 78 -6.27 -0.51 8.69
N ILE A 79 -5.02 -0.95 8.63
CA ILE A 79 -4.50 -1.76 7.52
C ILE A 79 -5.27 -3.08 7.41
N GLN A 80 -5.54 -3.76 8.52
CA GLN A 80 -6.30 -5.01 8.52
C GLN A 80 -7.71 -4.81 7.94
N ARG A 81 -8.43 -3.79 8.39
CA ARG A 81 -9.77 -3.47 7.87
C ARG A 81 -9.76 -3.19 6.37
N HIS A 82 -8.78 -2.42 5.92
CA HIS A 82 -8.59 -2.10 4.51
C HIS A 82 -8.30 -3.34 3.66
N ARG A 83 -7.42 -4.22 4.15
CA ARG A 83 -7.10 -5.51 3.55
C ARG A 83 -8.33 -6.41 3.41
N ASP A 84 -9.07 -6.57 4.50
CA ASP A 84 -10.24 -7.44 4.53
C ASP A 84 -11.34 -6.92 3.60
N TYR A 85 -11.56 -5.62 3.57
CA TYR A 85 -12.51 -4.98 2.66
C TYR A 85 -12.15 -5.25 1.19
N ARG A 86 -10.89 -5.07 0.80
CA ARG A 86 -10.44 -5.32 -0.58
C ARG A 86 -10.47 -6.80 -0.93
N ALA A 87 -9.96 -7.65 -0.05
CA ALA A 87 -9.91 -9.10 -0.29
C ALA A 87 -11.31 -9.70 -0.48
N ASN A 88 -12.29 -9.23 0.27
CA ASN A 88 -13.67 -9.70 0.17
C ASN A 88 -14.37 -9.26 -1.14
N ALA A 89 -13.84 -8.27 -1.84
CA ALA A 89 -14.34 -7.83 -3.13
C ALA A 89 -13.84 -8.67 -4.31
N ILE A 90 -12.89 -9.59 -4.08
CA ILE A 90 -12.22 -10.38 -5.12
C ILE A 90 -12.85 -11.77 -5.19
N ASP A 91 -13.37 -12.15 -6.36
CA ASP A 91 -13.83 -13.50 -6.63
C ASP A 91 -12.68 -14.46 -7.01
N SER A 92 -12.97 -15.76 -7.12
CA SER A 92 -11.96 -16.77 -7.45
C SER A 92 -11.33 -16.58 -8.83
N PRO A 93 -12.09 -16.30 -9.91
CA PRO A 93 -11.50 -15.99 -11.21
C PRO A 93 -10.59 -14.76 -11.19
N GLU A 94 -10.94 -13.72 -10.46
CA GLU A 94 -10.12 -12.51 -10.32
C GLU A 94 -8.80 -12.82 -9.58
N TRP A 95 -8.84 -13.68 -8.55
CA TRP A 95 -7.61 -14.15 -7.91
C TRP A 95 -6.69 -14.88 -8.87
N ASP A 96 -7.21 -15.74 -9.73
CA ASP A 96 -6.42 -16.45 -10.74
C ASP A 96 -5.74 -15.47 -11.71
N LEU A 97 -6.44 -14.41 -12.11
CA LEU A 97 -5.87 -13.34 -12.94
C LEU A 97 -4.79 -12.55 -12.19
N ILE A 98 -4.99 -12.23 -10.92
CA ILE A 98 -3.99 -11.56 -10.07
C ILE A 98 -2.72 -12.42 -10.00
N PHE A 99 -2.83 -13.72 -9.77
CA PHE A 99 -1.69 -14.63 -9.76
C PHE A 99 -0.94 -14.68 -11.09
N GLN A 100 -1.65 -14.63 -12.21
CA GLN A 100 -1.02 -14.54 -13.53
C GLN A 100 -0.24 -13.23 -13.69
N VAL A 101 -0.80 -12.08 -13.25
CA VAL A 101 -0.11 -10.80 -13.29
C VAL A 101 1.16 -10.83 -12.44
N VAL A 102 1.11 -11.40 -11.25
CA VAL A 102 2.28 -11.53 -10.36
C VAL A 102 3.39 -12.36 -11.01
N ASN A 103 3.03 -13.47 -11.66
CA ASN A 103 3.99 -14.34 -12.33
C ASN A 103 4.63 -13.68 -13.56
N GLN A 104 3.83 -12.94 -14.34
CA GLN A 104 4.26 -12.38 -15.63
C GLN A 104 4.74 -10.94 -15.52
N GLN A 105 4.40 -10.25 -14.44
CA GLN A 105 4.59 -8.81 -14.24
C GLN A 105 4.01 -7.95 -15.38
N ARG A 106 3.00 -8.48 -16.05
CA ARG A 106 2.31 -7.89 -17.19
C ARG A 106 0.81 -7.99 -17.05
N VAL A 107 0.11 -7.05 -17.66
CA VAL A 107 -1.33 -7.08 -17.85
C VAL A 107 -1.60 -7.30 -19.34
N ARG A 108 -2.48 -8.25 -19.66
CA ARG A 108 -3.01 -8.40 -21.02
C ARG A 108 -4.01 -7.28 -21.33
N GLY A 109 -4.21 -6.99 -22.61
CA GLY A 109 -5.17 -5.98 -23.06
C GLY A 109 -6.65 -6.37 -22.90
N ASP A 110 -6.95 -7.54 -22.34
CA ASP A 110 -8.29 -8.05 -22.15
C ASP A 110 -9.05 -7.27 -21.06
N ILE A 111 -10.34 -7.13 -21.21
CA ILE A 111 -11.20 -6.32 -20.34
C ILE A 111 -11.13 -6.76 -18.86
N GLU A 112 -10.94 -8.06 -18.63
CA GLU A 112 -10.82 -8.66 -17.29
C GLU A 112 -9.62 -8.11 -16.52
N TYR A 113 -8.48 -7.94 -17.19
CA TYR A 113 -7.28 -7.35 -16.59
C TYR A 113 -7.45 -5.85 -16.34
N HIS A 114 -8.20 -5.14 -17.16
CA HIS A 114 -8.54 -3.74 -16.91
C HIS A 114 -9.34 -3.57 -15.61
N THR A 115 -10.20 -4.54 -15.29
CA THR A 115 -10.95 -4.54 -14.04
C THR A 115 -10.01 -4.62 -12.83
N LEU A 116 -8.96 -5.43 -12.89
CA LEU A 116 -7.95 -5.53 -11.82
C LEU A 116 -7.28 -4.18 -11.52
N LEU A 117 -6.94 -3.43 -12.57
CA LEU A 117 -6.34 -2.09 -12.45
C LEU A 117 -7.33 -1.06 -11.89
N ARG A 118 -8.57 -1.05 -12.41
CA ARG A 118 -9.62 -0.12 -11.95
C ARG A 118 -10.02 -0.36 -10.50
N SER A 119 -10.06 -1.63 -10.09
CA SER A 119 -10.39 -2.03 -8.71
C SER A 119 -9.22 -1.90 -7.75
N LEU A 120 -8.04 -1.49 -8.25
CA LEU A 120 -6.81 -1.35 -7.47
C LEU A 120 -6.35 -2.67 -6.81
N PHE A 121 -6.64 -3.80 -7.44
CA PHE A 121 -6.10 -5.09 -7.04
C PHE A 121 -4.66 -5.28 -7.51
N VAL A 122 -4.32 -4.64 -8.63
CA VAL A 122 -3.00 -4.60 -9.25
C VAL A 122 -2.65 -3.15 -9.54
N PHE A 123 -1.39 -2.79 -9.34
CA PHE A 123 -0.85 -1.48 -9.66
C PHE A 123 0.08 -1.55 -10.87
N GLU A 124 0.01 -0.51 -11.71
CA GLU A 124 0.99 -0.23 -12.73
C GLU A 124 2.09 0.66 -12.15
N TYR A 125 3.33 0.22 -12.30
CA TYR A 125 4.50 0.99 -11.95
C TYR A 125 5.32 1.32 -13.21
N ARG A 126 6.04 2.42 -13.15
CA ARG A 126 6.91 2.85 -14.26
C ARG A 126 8.22 3.39 -13.71
N ASP A 127 9.32 2.93 -14.29
CA ASP A 127 10.66 3.44 -14.03
C ASP A 127 11.43 3.64 -15.35
N HIS A 128 12.73 3.88 -15.24
CA HIS A 128 13.62 4.05 -16.40
C HIS A 128 13.79 2.78 -17.26
N GLN A 129 13.43 1.61 -16.74
CA GLN A 129 13.48 0.33 -17.45
C GLN A 129 12.17 -0.01 -18.15
N GLY A 130 11.09 0.70 -17.83
CA GLY A 130 9.79 0.53 -18.45
C GLY A 130 8.61 0.44 -17.49
N VAL A 131 7.57 -0.23 -17.93
CA VAL A 131 6.31 -0.43 -17.19
C VAL A 131 6.26 -1.87 -16.68
N TRP A 132 5.88 -2.03 -15.42
CA TRP A 132 5.65 -3.33 -14.81
C TRP A 132 4.42 -3.29 -13.88
N PHE A 133 3.91 -4.45 -13.54
CA PHE A 133 2.69 -4.59 -12.76
C PHE A 133 2.95 -5.45 -11.53
N ALA A 134 2.32 -5.10 -10.43
CA ALA A 134 2.41 -5.85 -9.18
C ALA A 134 1.08 -5.85 -8.45
N ILE A 135 0.89 -6.86 -7.61
CA ILE A 135 -0.27 -6.90 -6.70
C ILE A 135 -0.24 -5.71 -5.75
N ASN A 136 -1.41 -5.18 -5.42
CA ASN A 136 -1.55 -4.19 -4.36
C ASN A 136 -0.91 -4.75 -3.06
N PRO A 137 0.02 -4.02 -2.42
CA PRO A 137 0.71 -4.50 -1.22
C PRO A 137 -0.21 -4.99 -0.10
N VAL A 138 -1.37 -4.38 0.08
CA VAL A 138 -2.33 -4.82 1.09
C VAL A 138 -2.88 -6.22 0.80
N LEU A 139 -3.06 -6.57 -0.47
CA LEU A 139 -3.49 -7.90 -0.89
C LEU A 139 -2.37 -8.93 -0.79
N ALA A 140 -1.12 -8.52 -0.95
CA ALA A 140 0.05 -9.39 -0.76
C ALA A 140 0.16 -9.90 0.69
N GLU A 141 -0.45 -9.23 1.63
CA GLU A 141 -0.49 -9.67 3.04
C GLU A 141 -1.67 -10.59 3.36
N THR A 142 -2.56 -10.86 2.42
CA THR A 142 -3.66 -11.79 2.62
C THR A 142 -3.17 -13.22 2.77
N ARG A 143 -3.90 -14.01 3.55
CA ARG A 143 -3.61 -15.44 3.71
C ARG A 143 -3.65 -16.18 2.37
N LYS A 144 -4.60 -15.82 1.50
CA LYS A 144 -4.76 -16.45 0.18
C LYS A 144 -3.52 -16.24 -0.70
N PHE A 145 -3.00 -15.02 -0.74
CA PHE A 145 -1.78 -14.73 -1.52
C PHE A 145 -0.54 -15.41 -0.94
N LYS A 146 -0.38 -15.38 0.37
CA LYS A 146 0.74 -16.04 1.05
C LYS A 146 0.75 -17.54 0.80
N SER A 147 -0.40 -18.21 0.93
CA SER A 147 -0.52 -19.65 0.64
C SER A 147 -0.16 -19.96 -0.81
N TRP A 148 -0.63 -19.16 -1.75
CA TRP A 148 -0.28 -19.32 -3.15
C TRP A 148 1.23 -19.16 -3.41
N LEU A 149 1.89 -18.21 -2.78
CA LEU A 149 3.36 -18.03 -2.88
C LEU A 149 4.11 -19.25 -2.34
N GLU A 150 3.72 -19.77 -1.19
CA GLU A 150 4.33 -20.97 -0.59
C GLU A 150 4.22 -22.20 -1.51
N GLU A 151 3.03 -22.41 -2.10
CA GLU A 151 2.81 -23.51 -3.04
C GLU A 151 3.64 -23.38 -4.31
N ASN A 152 3.88 -22.17 -4.81
CA ASN A 152 4.65 -21.96 -6.03
C ASN A 152 6.17 -21.91 -5.77
N ASN A 153 6.61 -21.44 -4.62
CA ASN A 153 8.04 -21.49 -4.24
C ASN A 153 8.54 -22.91 -3.98
N ASN A 154 7.65 -23.82 -3.58
CA ASN A 154 7.98 -25.24 -3.38
C ASN A 154 8.03 -26.05 -4.68
N ARG A 155 7.74 -25.44 -5.85
CA ARG A 155 7.78 -26.08 -7.18
C ARG A 155 9.05 -25.78 -7.97
N ILE A 156 9.98 -24.99 -7.40
CA ILE A 156 11.32 -24.72 -7.91
C ILE A 156 12.32 -25.51 -7.07
#